data_1fe0fb5d35b6913d45f8df98d2fc1e25
#
_entry.id   1fe0fb5d35b6913d45f8df98d2fc1e25
#
_cell.length_a   1.000
_cell.length_b   1.000
_cell.length_c   1.000
_cell.angle_alpha   90.00
_cell.angle_beta   90.00
_cell.angle_gamma   90.00
#
_symmetry.space_group_name_H-M   'P 1'
#
loop_
_entity.id
_entity.type
_entity.pdbx_description
1 polymer ?
#
loop_
_entity_poly.entity_id
_entity_poly.type
_entity_poly.pdbx_seq_one_letter_code
_entity_poly.pdbx_strand_id
1 'polypeptide(L)'
;MSKKSKKTVDRMLIGEYVQNSIQNLYALSKIYDSELVNLQSEEYCKIKFDLNYPMFKKSSESRLDDLGNARYYQEEKIPGYWFTNDWYEKHWDYYLKWESNKLNS
;
A
#
# COMPACT_ATOMS: atom_id res chain seq x y z
N MET A 1 25.82 3.30 -1.45
CA MET A 1 25.36 3.12 -1.69
C MET A 1 24.81 3.48 -2.23
N SER A 2 24.78 3.30 -2.47
CA SER A 2 23.99 3.31 -2.81
C SER A 2 23.35 3.27 -3.33
N LYS A 3 22.97 3.09 -3.60
CA LYS A 3 22.19 2.76 -3.79
C LYS A 3 21.80 2.02 -3.53
N LYS A 4 21.92 1.76 -3.44
CA LYS A 4 21.56 0.83 -3.05
C LYS A 4 20.86 0.84 -2.21
N SER A 5 20.89 1.45 -1.94
CA SER A 5 20.31 1.65 -1.04
C SER A 5 19.07 1.25 -0.68
N LYS A 6 18.09 1.47 -1.43
CA LYS A 6 16.86 0.91 -1.16
C LYS A 6 17.03 -0.53 -0.82
N LYS A 7 17.78 -1.25 -1.62
CA LYS A 7 17.98 -2.60 -1.34
C LYS A 7 18.53 -2.87 0.00
N THR A 8 19.31 -2.02 0.45
CA THR A 8 19.91 -2.24 1.70
C THR A 8 18.95 -2.09 2.80
N VAL A 9 18.19 -1.12 2.73
CA VAL A 9 17.17 -0.91 3.67
C VAL A 9 16.47 -2.16 3.71
N ASP A 10 16.70 -2.85 2.74
CA ASP A 10 15.88 -3.70 2.31
C ASP A 10 16.21 -5.03 2.30
N ARG A 11 16.87 -5.45 2.87
CA ARG A 11 16.75 -6.72 3.23
C ARG A 11 15.34 -6.91 3.63
N MET A 12 14.61 -5.84 3.75
CA MET A 12 13.17 -5.85 3.93
C MET A 12 12.51 -5.96 2.58
N LEU A 13 11.64 -6.93 2.41
CA LEU A 13 10.86 -7.06 1.20
C LEU A 13 9.85 -5.93 1.12
N ILE A 14 9.46 -5.57 -0.10
CA ILE A 14 8.54 -4.46 -0.28
C ILE A 14 7.23 -4.65 0.49
N GLY A 15 6.69 -5.87 0.53
CA GLY A 15 5.46 -6.11 1.27
C GLY A 15 5.57 -5.74 2.73
N GLU A 16 6.70 -6.05 3.34
CA GLU A 16 6.95 -5.73 4.74
C GLU A 16 7.11 -4.24 4.91
N TYR A 17 7.86 -3.61 4.00
CA TYR A 17 8.11 -2.19 4.05
C TYR A 17 6.80 -1.38 3.97
N VAL A 18 5.94 -1.71 3.00
CA VAL A 18 4.72 -0.91 2.80
C VAL A 18 3.74 -1.07 3.96
N GLN A 19 3.69 -2.24 4.61
CA GLN A 19 2.82 -2.41 5.77
C GLN A 19 3.26 -1.48 6.90
N ASN A 20 4.55 -1.42 7.17
CA ASN A 20 5.07 -0.54 8.23
C ASN A 20 4.89 0.92 7.84
N SER A 21 5.12 1.25 6.58
CA SER A 21 5.00 2.62 6.08
C SER A 21 3.57 3.13 6.19
N ILE A 22 2.58 2.31 5.79
CA ILE A 22 1.20 2.77 5.80
C ILE A 22 0.71 3.00 7.22
N GLN A 23 1.15 2.16 8.16
CA GLN A 23 0.79 2.35 9.56
C GLN A 23 1.40 3.63 10.11
N ASN A 24 2.64 3.92 9.70
CA ASN A 24 3.31 5.14 10.12
C ASN A 24 2.63 6.38 9.55
N LEU A 25 2.28 6.34 8.27
CA LEU A 25 1.61 7.47 7.63
C LEU A 25 0.25 7.73 8.28
N TYR A 26 -0.46 6.67 8.62
CA TYR A 26 -1.74 6.81 9.29
C TYR A 26 -1.55 7.45 10.67
N ALA A 27 -0.56 6.98 11.42
CA ALA A 27 -0.27 7.51 12.76
C ALA A 27 0.11 8.99 12.69
N LEU A 28 0.72 9.42 11.59
CA LEU A 28 1.10 10.82 11.39
C LEU A 28 -0.03 11.66 10.79
N SER A 29 -1.21 11.06 10.62
CA SER A 29 -2.39 11.70 10.04
C SER A 29 -2.14 12.17 8.61
N LYS A 30 -1.35 11.40 7.87
CA LYS A 30 -1.03 11.72 6.47
C LYS A 30 -1.92 10.99 5.47
N ILE A 31 -2.80 10.11 5.94
CA ILE A 31 -3.76 9.42 5.08
C ILE A 31 -5.10 10.10 5.23
N TYR A 32 -5.52 10.85 4.22
CA TYR A 32 -6.73 11.65 4.29
C TYR A 32 -7.96 10.88 3.78
N ASP A 33 -9.13 11.19 4.32
CA ASP A 33 -10.38 10.54 3.91
C ASP A 33 -10.63 10.64 2.42
N SER A 34 -10.37 11.82 1.84
CA SER A 34 -10.58 12.02 0.40
C SER A 34 -9.66 11.13 -0.42
N GLU A 35 -8.50 10.85 0.10
CA GLU A 35 -7.54 10.00 -0.59
C GLU A 35 -7.94 8.54 -0.47
N LEU A 36 -8.50 8.15 0.67
CA LEU A 36 -8.96 6.77 0.85
C LEU A 36 -10.05 6.41 -0.16
N VAL A 37 -10.85 7.38 -0.58
CA VAL A 37 -11.85 7.14 -1.62
C VAL A 37 -11.16 6.72 -2.91
N ASN A 38 -10.11 7.45 -3.30
CA ASN A 38 -9.36 7.12 -4.51
C ASN A 38 -8.60 5.81 -4.39
N LEU A 39 -8.04 5.53 -3.22
CA LEU A 39 -7.24 4.33 -3.02
C LEU A 39 -8.08 3.06 -2.95
N GLN A 40 -9.41 3.20 -2.95
CA GLN A 40 -10.31 2.06 -3.06
C GLN A 40 -10.70 1.80 -4.53
N SER A 41 -10.19 2.61 -5.46
CA SER A 41 -10.49 2.45 -6.89
C SER A 41 -9.42 1.61 -7.56
N GLU A 42 -9.82 0.55 -8.23
CA GLU A 42 -8.88 -0.31 -8.95
C GLU A 42 -8.18 0.47 -10.04
N GLU A 43 -8.94 1.27 -10.79
CA GLU A 43 -8.39 2.05 -11.89
C GLU A 43 -7.37 3.08 -11.40
N TYR A 44 -7.71 3.79 -10.34
CA TYR A 44 -6.80 4.79 -9.78
C TYR A 44 -5.50 4.13 -9.33
N CYS A 45 -5.60 3.00 -8.65
CA CYS A 45 -4.42 2.30 -8.13
C CYS A 45 -3.57 1.70 -9.26
N LYS A 46 -4.21 1.30 -10.35
CA LYS A 46 -3.47 0.79 -11.49
C LYS A 46 -2.65 1.91 -12.13
N ILE A 47 -3.24 3.07 -12.30
CA ILE A 47 -2.57 4.21 -12.91
C ILE A 47 -1.49 4.77 -11.98
N LYS A 48 -1.79 4.90 -10.71
CA LYS A 48 -0.89 5.56 -9.75
C LYS A 48 0.27 4.67 -9.29
N PHE A 49 0.02 3.38 -9.12
CA PHE A 49 0.99 2.47 -8.53
C PHE A 49 1.30 1.23 -9.36
N ASP A 50 0.58 1.02 -10.44
CA ASP A 50 0.66 -0.21 -11.23
C ASP A 50 0.20 -1.42 -10.41
N LEU A 51 -0.73 -1.20 -9.49
CA LEU A 51 -1.33 -2.27 -8.71
C LEU A 51 -2.47 -2.90 -9.49
N ASN A 52 -2.69 -4.19 -9.30
CA ASN A 52 -3.79 -4.91 -9.95
C ASN A 52 -5.06 -4.90 -9.12
N TYR A 53 -5.00 -4.41 -7.90
CA TYR A 53 -6.14 -4.38 -6.98
C TYR A 53 -6.19 -3.02 -6.30
N PRO A 54 -7.34 -2.59 -5.79
CA PRO A 54 -7.39 -1.37 -4.98
C PRO A 54 -6.42 -1.49 -3.82
N MET A 55 -5.73 -0.42 -3.48
CA MET A 55 -4.79 -0.46 -2.35
C MET A 55 -5.52 -0.76 -1.06
N PHE A 56 -6.72 -0.18 -0.88
CA PHE A 56 -7.54 -0.41 0.31
C PHE A 56 -8.91 -0.93 -0.08
N LYS A 57 -9.50 -1.70 0.81
CA LYS A 57 -10.84 -2.24 0.64
C LYS A 57 -11.47 -2.23 2.03
N LYS A 58 -12.74 -1.87 2.13
CA LYS A 58 -13.39 -1.82 3.43
C LYS A 58 -13.35 -3.19 4.09
N SER A 59 -13.04 -3.23 5.38
CA SER A 59 -12.88 -4.50 6.08
C SER A 59 -14.20 -5.25 6.25
N SER A 60 -15.33 -4.60 5.92
CA SER A 60 -16.62 -5.28 5.90
C SER A 60 -16.76 -6.18 4.66
N GLU A 61 -15.85 -6.02 3.68
CA GLU A 61 -15.86 -6.84 2.48
C GLU A 61 -14.82 -7.95 2.58
N SER A 62 -14.92 -8.95 1.70
CA SER A 62 -13.99 -10.08 1.72
C SER A 62 -12.59 -9.70 1.27
N ARG A 63 -11.58 -10.30 1.91
CA ARG A 63 -10.18 -10.15 1.48
C ARG A 63 -9.88 -11.03 0.26
N LEU A 64 -10.79 -11.92 -0.09
CA LEU A 64 -10.55 -12.92 -1.13
C LEU A 64 -11.06 -12.43 -2.48
N ASP A 65 -10.39 -12.86 -3.55
CA ASP A 65 -10.89 -12.59 -4.90
C ASP A 65 -11.95 -13.64 -5.26
N ASP A 66 -12.46 -13.58 -6.49
CA ASP A 66 -13.52 -14.49 -6.93
C ASP A 66 -13.08 -15.94 -6.97
N LEU A 67 -11.80 -16.19 -7.00
CA LEU A 67 -11.26 -17.54 -7.04
C LEU A 67 -10.86 -18.04 -5.64
N GLY A 68 -11.12 -17.24 -4.61
CA GLY A 68 -10.80 -17.62 -3.24
C GLY A 68 -9.38 -17.34 -2.81
N ASN A 69 -8.62 -16.57 -3.60
CA ASN A 69 -7.25 -16.23 -3.25
C ASN A 69 -7.21 -14.95 -2.45
N ALA A 70 -6.42 -14.93 -1.38
CA ALA A 70 -6.28 -13.74 -0.55
C ALA A 70 -5.49 -12.66 -1.29
N ARG A 71 -6.07 -11.48 -1.47
CA ARG A 71 -5.44 -10.35 -2.14
C ARG A 71 -5.16 -9.20 -1.19
N TYR A 72 -5.47 -9.38 0.08
CA TYR A 72 -5.27 -8.38 1.12
C TYR A 72 -4.71 -9.06 2.35
N TYR A 73 -3.87 -8.33 3.11
CA TYR A 73 -3.29 -8.87 4.33
C TYR A 73 -4.39 -9.15 5.35
N GLN A 74 -4.15 -10.15 6.19
CA GLN A 74 -5.17 -10.63 7.12
C GLN A 74 -5.58 -9.62 8.18
N GLU A 75 -4.65 -8.78 8.61
CA GLU A 75 -4.96 -7.80 9.65
C GLU A 75 -5.15 -6.42 9.06
N GLU A 76 -6.03 -5.62 9.64
CA GLU A 76 -6.21 -4.25 9.21
C GLU A 76 -4.93 -3.47 9.52
N LYS A 77 -4.38 -2.78 8.53
CA LYS A 77 -3.19 -1.96 8.75
C LYS A 77 -3.58 -0.55 9.15
N ILE A 78 -4.79 -0.14 8.77
CA ILE A 78 -5.44 1.06 9.31
C ILE A 78 -6.87 0.66 9.65
N PRO A 79 -7.48 1.32 10.63
CA PRO A 79 -8.81 0.91 11.07
C PRO A 79 -9.85 0.97 9.95
N GLY A 80 -10.60 -0.11 9.80
CA GLY A 80 -11.73 -0.17 8.87
C GLY A 80 -11.39 -0.59 7.47
N TYR A 81 -10.11 -0.88 7.17
CA TYR A 81 -9.69 -1.20 5.81
C TYR A 81 -8.71 -2.36 5.75
N TRP A 82 -8.88 -3.20 4.72
CA TRP A 82 -7.87 -4.18 4.34
C TRP A 82 -6.86 -3.48 3.44
N PHE A 83 -5.59 -3.85 3.57
CA PHE A 83 -4.49 -3.32 2.75
C PHE A 83 -4.01 -4.41 1.80
N THR A 84 -3.85 -4.09 0.51
CA THR A 84 -3.51 -5.08 -0.50
C THR A 84 -2.15 -5.73 -0.25
N ASN A 85 -2.03 -7.00 -0.65
CA ASN A 85 -0.76 -7.72 -0.58
C ASN A 85 -0.09 -7.84 -1.96
N ASP A 86 -0.55 -7.06 -2.95
CA ASP A 86 -0.06 -7.13 -4.34
C ASP A 86 1.19 -6.28 -4.53
N TRP A 87 2.24 -6.58 -3.76
CA TRP A 87 3.47 -5.80 -3.80
C TRP A 87 4.64 -6.61 -4.34
N TYR A 88 5.28 -6.08 -5.41
CA TYR A 88 6.43 -6.69 -6.06
C TYR A 88 7.50 -5.63 -6.28
N GLU A 89 8.71 -6.06 -6.68
CA GLU A 89 9.83 -5.14 -6.90
C GLU A 89 9.48 -3.96 -7.79
N LYS A 90 8.66 -4.18 -8.80
CA LYS A 90 8.27 -3.11 -9.73
C LYS A 90 7.51 -1.96 -9.06
N HIS A 91 6.98 -2.19 -7.88
CA HIS A 91 6.17 -1.18 -7.18
C HIS A 91 6.99 -0.22 -6.31
N TRP A 92 8.30 -0.54 -6.07
CA TRP A 92 9.11 0.27 -5.17
C TRP A 92 9.12 1.76 -5.52
N ASP A 93 9.41 2.08 -6.78
CA ASP A 93 9.54 3.48 -7.18
C ASP A 93 8.22 4.23 -7.04
N TYR A 94 7.13 3.60 -7.40
CA TYR A 94 5.81 4.21 -7.27
C TYR A 94 5.47 4.49 -5.81
N TYR A 95 5.70 3.48 -4.97
CA TYR A 95 5.34 3.63 -3.56
C TYR A 95 6.22 4.65 -2.86
N LEU A 96 7.53 4.59 -3.07
CA LEU A 96 8.45 5.52 -2.41
C LEU A 96 8.20 6.95 -2.81
N LYS A 97 7.84 7.19 -4.07
CA LYS A 97 7.51 8.53 -4.52
C LYS A 97 6.25 9.04 -3.82
N TRP A 98 5.25 8.20 -3.74
CA TRP A 98 4.00 8.56 -3.07
C TRP A 98 4.24 8.83 -1.59
N GLU A 99 5.00 7.95 -0.93
CA GLU A 99 5.31 8.09 0.48
C GLU A 99 6.07 9.39 0.74
N SER A 100 7.05 9.69 -0.10
CA SER A 100 7.85 10.90 0.04
C SER A 100 6.98 12.15 -0.07
N ASN A 101 6.05 12.15 -1.02
CA ASN A 101 5.14 13.27 -1.17
C ASN A 101 4.25 13.43 0.07
N LYS A 102 3.86 12.32 0.69
CA LYS A 102 3.04 12.37 1.90
C LYS A 102 3.84 12.95 3.05
N LEU A 103 5.07 12.50 3.22
CA LEU A 103 5.90 12.95 4.33
C LEU A 103 6.28 14.41 4.20
N ASN A 104 6.31 14.93 2.97
CA ASN A 104 6.66 16.31 2.72
C ASN A 104 5.45 17.26 2.64
N SER A 105 4.25 16.73 2.84
CA SER A 105 3.04 17.55 2.74
C SER A 105 2.69 18.22 4.07
#